data_e5089015c3f8e57d3089f8aed6235651
#
_entry.id   e5089015c3f8e57d3089f8aed6235651
#
_cell.length_a   1.000
_cell.length_b   1.000
_cell.length_c   1.000
_cell.angle_alpha   90.00
_cell.angle_beta   90.00
_cell.angle_gamma   90.00
#
_symmetry.space_group_name_H-M   'P 1'
#
loop_
_entity.id
_entity.type
_entity.pdbx_description
1 polymer ?
#
loop_
_entity_poly.entity_id
_entity_poly.type
_entity_poly.pdbx_seq_one_letter_code
_entity_poly.pdbx_strand_id
1 'polypeptide(L)'
;MKKKYKKVYSLAHQAGYRNYTVRDLLNLKGRKKLTQINVITPNEAAAAELADIDLLITGADRLKEIREAAPNTFLTCGIKYTEHESKESIAKKCFELIELGVDSIHTNSWNINFIKYISEFNIPLQGHVGFVPMKSTWTGGVKPVGKTLKEAIKIYEDIKELENIGCWAVEVECIPADIL
;
A
#
# COMPACT_ATOMS: atom_id res chain seq x y z
N MET A 1 0.97 26.72 4.36
CA MET A 1 2.14 26.58 3.44
C MET A 1 1.66 25.86 2.20
N LYS A 2 1.91 26.37 0.98
CA LYS A 2 1.58 25.62 -0.26
C LYS A 2 2.40 24.31 -0.30
N LYS A 3 1.75 23.17 -0.50
CA LYS A 3 2.45 21.89 -0.74
C LYS A 3 3.42 22.06 -1.90
N LYS A 4 4.66 21.66 -1.72
CA LYS A 4 5.67 21.68 -2.79
C LYS A 4 5.63 20.31 -3.47
N TYR A 5 5.00 20.25 -4.63
CA TYR A 5 4.98 19.04 -5.44
C TYR A 5 6.35 18.78 -6.07
N LYS A 6 6.73 17.50 -6.13
CA LYS A 6 7.98 17.04 -6.73
C LYS A 6 7.70 16.40 -8.07
N LYS A 7 8.48 16.76 -9.08
CA LYS A 7 8.45 16.06 -10.36
C LYS A 7 8.98 14.65 -10.18
N VAL A 8 8.21 13.66 -10.62
CA VAL A 8 8.57 12.25 -10.58
C VAL A 8 8.40 11.63 -11.97
N TYR A 9 9.08 10.52 -12.21
CA TYR A 9 8.84 9.63 -13.33
C TYR A 9 8.43 8.27 -12.79
N SER A 10 7.34 7.71 -13.32
CA SER A 10 6.93 6.33 -13.03
C SER A 10 7.90 5.34 -13.69
N LEU A 11 7.83 4.07 -13.32
CA LEU A 11 8.54 2.99 -14.03
C LEU A 11 8.11 2.88 -15.50
N ALA A 12 6.93 3.39 -15.86
CA ALA A 12 6.44 3.52 -17.24
C ALA A 12 6.91 4.80 -17.95
N HIS A 13 7.94 5.49 -17.43
CA HIS A 13 8.48 6.75 -17.95
C HIS A 13 7.49 7.92 -18.04
N GLN A 14 6.37 7.85 -17.35
CA GLN A 14 5.39 8.92 -17.31
C GLN A 14 5.80 9.98 -16.29
N ALA A 15 5.86 11.25 -16.73
CA ALA A 15 6.13 12.38 -15.86
C ALA A 15 4.86 12.78 -15.08
N GLY A 16 5.02 13.09 -13.80
CA GLY A 16 3.95 13.60 -12.95
C GLY A 16 4.50 14.43 -11.79
N TYR A 17 3.61 14.96 -10.99
CA TYR A 17 3.96 15.67 -9.76
C TYR A 17 3.33 14.95 -8.57
N ARG A 18 4.07 14.84 -7.44
CA ARG A 18 3.59 14.17 -6.23
C ARG A 18 3.90 15.03 -4.99
N ASN A 19 2.98 14.98 -4.04
CA ASN A 19 3.18 15.58 -2.72
C ASN A 19 4.28 14.85 -1.93
N TYR A 20 4.35 13.52 -2.04
CA TYR A 20 5.38 12.67 -1.43
C TYR A 20 5.96 11.69 -2.46
N THR A 21 7.18 11.25 -2.19
CA THR A 21 7.82 10.08 -2.80
C THR A 21 8.07 9.03 -1.72
N VAL A 22 8.34 7.78 -2.08
CA VAL A 22 8.72 6.73 -1.11
C VAL A 22 9.89 7.19 -0.23
N ARG A 23 10.89 7.87 -0.82
CA ARG A 23 12.03 8.43 -0.06
C ARG A 23 11.59 9.44 0.99
N ASP A 24 10.62 10.29 0.67
CA ASP A 24 10.10 11.26 1.65
C ASP A 24 9.40 10.54 2.80
N LEU A 25 8.57 9.55 2.48
CA LEU A 25 7.84 8.77 3.47
C LEU A 25 8.79 8.03 4.42
N LEU A 26 9.85 7.40 3.89
CA LEU A 26 10.89 6.76 4.69
C LEU A 26 11.62 7.75 5.60
N ASN A 27 11.92 8.96 5.11
CA ASN A 27 12.59 10.01 5.90
C ASN A 27 11.70 10.61 7.00
N LEU A 28 10.37 10.45 6.89
CA LEU A 28 9.41 10.93 7.89
C LEU A 28 9.14 9.90 9.00
N LYS A 29 9.62 8.67 8.87
CA LYS A 29 9.46 7.61 9.89
C LYS A 29 9.90 8.11 11.27
N GLY A 30 9.02 8.00 12.26
CA GLY A 30 9.27 8.47 13.62
C GLY A 30 9.27 10.00 13.82
N ARG A 31 9.07 10.79 12.75
CA ARG A 31 9.14 12.27 12.82
C ARG A 31 7.80 12.96 12.59
N LYS A 32 6.95 12.39 11.73
CA LYS A 32 5.64 12.97 11.39
C LYS A 32 4.61 11.87 11.21
N LYS A 33 3.42 12.08 11.77
CA LYS A 33 2.23 11.28 11.44
C LYS A 33 1.60 11.84 10.17
N LEU A 34 1.17 10.95 9.29
CA LEU A 34 0.51 11.28 8.03
C LEU A 34 -0.92 10.75 8.05
N THR A 35 -1.78 11.38 7.25
CA THR A 35 -3.15 10.93 7.03
C THR A 35 -3.23 10.08 5.77
N GLN A 36 -3.96 8.97 5.82
CA GLN A 36 -4.29 8.15 4.65
C GLN A 36 -5.78 7.87 4.64
N ILE A 37 -6.39 7.90 3.45
CA ILE A 37 -7.80 7.54 3.27
C ILE A 37 -7.96 6.54 2.12
N ASN A 38 -8.87 5.60 2.30
CA ASN A 38 -9.32 4.72 1.23
C ASN A 38 -10.41 5.45 0.42
N VAL A 39 -10.21 5.56 -0.89
CA VAL A 39 -11.12 6.19 -1.83
C VAL A 39 -11.60 5.18 -2.86
N ILE A 40 -12.89 5.18 -3.16
CA ILE A 40 -13.52 4.27 -4.11
C ILE A 40 -14.15 4.99 -5.30
N THR A 41 -14.24 6.33 -5.24
CA THR A 41 -14.77 7.17 -6.31
C THR A 41 -13.83 8.33 -6.65
N PRO A 42 -13.87 8.86 -7.89
CA PRO A 42 -13.11 10.06 -8.27
C PRO A 42 -13.47 11.29 -7.43
N ASN A 43 -14.73 11.43 -7.03
CA ASN A 43 -15.18 12.55 -6.20
C ASN A 43 -14.54 12.50 -4.79
N GLU A 44 -14.45 11.32 -4.18
CA GLU A 44 -13.73 11.14 -2.92
C GLU A 44 -12.25 11.47 -3.06
N ALA A 45 -11.62 11.04 -4.15
CA ALA A 45 -10.21 11.33 -4.42
C ALA A 45 -9.95 12.83 -4.60
N ALA A 46 -10.79 13.51 -5.38
CA ALA A 46 -10.71 14.97 -5.57
C ALA A 46 -10.92 15.71 -4.24
N ALA A 47 -11.91 15.32 -3.45
CA ALA A 47 -12.17 15.91 -2.14
C ALA A 47 -11.01 15.70 -1.17
N ALA A 48 -10.42 14.50 -1.16
CA ALA A 48 -9.26 14.17 -0.33
C ALA A 48 -8.01 14.99 -0.72
N GLU A 49 -7.73 15.17 -2.03
CA GLU A 49 -6.63 16.03 -2.50
C GLU A 49 -6.86 17.49 -2.11
N LEU A 50 -8.08 18.01 -2.25
CA LEU A 50 -8.45 19.36 -1.84
C LEU A 50 -8.36 19.57 -0.33
N ALA A 51 -8.68 18.55 0.46
CA ALA A 51 -8.57 18.55 1.93
C ALA A 51 -7.13 18.33 2.43
N ASP A 52 -6.15 18.29 1.54
CA ASP A 52 -4.72 18.07 1.88
C ASP A 52 -4.44 16.72 2.59
N ILE A 53 -5.24 15.69 2.36
CA ILE A 53 -4.92 14.33 2.80
C ILE A 53 -3.55 13.93 2.22
N ASP A 54 -2.71 13.33 3.07
CA ASP A 54 -1.31 13.05 2.70
C ASP A 54 -1.19 11.89 1.69
N LEU A 55 -1.96 10.81 1.88
CA LEU A 55 -1.88 9.57 1.09
C LEU A 55 -3.27 9.04 0.72
N LEU A 56 -3.39 8.45 -0.45
CA LEU A 56 -4.58 7.73 -0.88
C LEU A 56 -4.29 6.24 -1.04
N ILE A 57 -5.30 5.41 -0.76
CA ILE A 57 -5.31 4.01 -1.13
C ILE A 57 -6.62 3.68 -1.83
N THR A 58 -6.58 2.80 -2.84
CA THR A 58 -7.76 2.39 -3.61
C THR A 58 -7.61 0.95 -4.13
N GLY A 59 -8.71 0.40 -4.66
CA GLY A 59 -8.69 -0.81 -5.48
C GLY A 59 -8.38 -0.50 -6.94
N ALA A 60 -8.22 -1.55 -7.75
CA ALA A 60 -7.85 -1.43 -9.16
C ALA A 60 -8.98 -0.97 -10.10
N ASP A 61 -10.25 -1.15 -9.70
CA ASP A 61 -11.40 -1.05 -10.61
C ASP A 61 -11.56 0.34 -11.26
N ARG A 62 -11.25 1.41 -10.53
CA ARG A 62 -11.40 2.80 -11.00
C ARG A 62 -10.11 3.61 -10.89
N LEU A 63 -8.97 2.94 -10.89
CA LEU A 63 -7.67 3.55 -10.62
C LEU A 63 -7.37 4.74 -11.55
N LYS A 64 -7.64 4.61 -12.85
CA LYS A 64 -7.41 5.68 -13.83
C LYS A 64 -8.18 6.96 -13.47
N GLU A 65 -9.48 6.83 -13.24
CA GLU A 65 -10.36 7.95 -12.91
C GLU A 65 -9.98 8.59 -11.57
N ILE A 66 -9.60 7.77 -10.58
CA ILE A 66 -9.13 8.22 -9.27
C ILE A 66 -7.81 8.99 -9.40
N ARG A 67 -6.86 8.49 -10.20
CA ARG A 67 -5.60 9.18 -10.48
C ARG A 67 -5.81 10.51 -11.22
N GLU A 68 -6.74 10.55 -12.17
CA GLU A 68 -7.09 11.79 -12.88
C GLU A 68 -7.72 12.83 -11.94
N ALA A 69 -8.54 12.38 -10.98
CA ALA A 69 -9.19 13.25 -9.99
C ALA A 69 -8.26 13.76 -8.88
N ALA A 70 -7.22 13.00 -8.54
CA ALA A 70 -6.19 13.34 -7.55
C ALA A 70 -4.78 13.18 -8.15
N PRO A 71 -4.37 14.06 -9.10
CA PRO A 71 -3.15 13.87 -9.89
C PRO A 71 -1.86 13.97 -9.07
N ASN A 72 -1.88 14.65 -7.93
CA ASN A 72 -0.66 14.97 -7.19
C ASN A 72 -0.51 14.24 -5.85
N THR A 73 -1.55 13.57 -5.37
CA THR A 73 -1.47 12.85 -4.10
C THR A 73 -0.85 11.48 -4.31
N PHE A 74 0.06 11.06 -3.40
CA PHE A 74 0.64 9.72 -3.41
C PHE A 74 -0.46 8.67 -3.32
N LEU A 75 -0.50 7.75 -4.28
CA LEU A 75 -1.58 6.78 -4.46
C LEU A 75 -1.06 5.35 -4.39
N THR A 76 -1.57 4.58 -3.45
CA THR A 76 -1.38 3.13 -3.33
C THR A 76 -2.58 2.40 -3.91
N CYS A 77 -2.36 1.32 -4.65
CA CYS A 77 -3.42 0.48 -5.20
C CYS A 77 -3.33 -0.96 -4.68
N GLY A 78 -4.43 -1.48 -4.16
CA GLY A 78 -4.55 -2.88 -3.75
C GLY A 78 -4.99 -3.76 -4.90
N ILE A 79 -4.37 -4.94 -5.04
CA ILE A 79 -4.74 -5.97 -6.01
C ILE A 79 -5.37 -7.14 -5.27
N LYS A 80 -6.54 -7.59 -5.72
CA LYS A 80 -7.18 -8.79 -5.20
C LYS A 80 -6.35 -10.02 -5.58
N TYR A 81 -5.91 -10.77 -4.57
CA TYR A 81 -5.08 -11.96 -4.75
C TYR A 81 -5.78 -13.07 -5.55
N THR A 82 -7.10 -13.23 -5.33
CA THR A 82 -7.90 -14.30 -5.93
C THR A 82 -8.18 -14.13 -7.42
N GLU A 83 -7.84 -12.98 -8.00
CA GLU A 83 -7.99 -12.72 -9.43
C GLU A 83 -6.75 -13.15 -10.23
N HIS A 84 -5.71 -13.68 -9.55
CA HIS A 84 -4.43 -14.01 -10.17
C HIS A 84 -3.97 -15.40 -9.75
N GLU A 85 -3.74 -16.27 -10.73
CA GLU A 85 -3.40 -17.68 -10.53
C GLU A 85 -1.92 -17.88 -10.24
N SER A 86 -1.06 -16.93 -10.64
CA SER A 86 0.39 -17.05 -10.52
C SER A 86 1.06 -15.71 -10.19
N LYS A 87 2.31 -15.77 -9.75
CA LYS A 87 3.13 -14.59 -9.49
C LYS A 87 3.37 -13.75 -10.75
N GLU A 88 3.46 -14.41 -11.93
CA GLU A 88 3.60 -13.74 -13.22
C GLU A 88 2.33 -12.97 -13.60
N SER A 89 1.15 -13.52 -13.32
CA SER A 89 -0.13 -12.84 -13.52
C SER A 89 -0.25 -11.59 -12.63
N ILE A 90 0.16 -11.70 -11.36
CA ILE A 90 0.21 -10.54 -10.45
C ILE A 90 1.23 -9.49 -10.94
N ALA A 91 2.42 -9.92 -11.39
CA ALA A 91 3.43 -9.01 -11.93
C ALA A 91 2.90 -8.23 -13.13
N LYS A 92 2.24 -8.91 -14.06
CA LYS A 92 1.58 -8.26 -15.20
C LYS A 92 0.59 -7.20 -14.73
N LYS A 93 -0.25 -7.54 -13.75
CA LYS A 93 -1.22 -6.57 -13.18
C LYS A 93 -0.53 -5.39 -12.51
N CYS A 94 0.55 -5.61 -11.79
CA CYS A 94 1.33 -4.51 -11.18
C CYS A 94 1.84 -3.53 -12.25
N PHE A 95 2.38 -4.02 -13.36
CA PHE A 95 2.84 -3.15 -14.46
C PHE A 95 1.69 -2.37 -15.10
N GLU A 96 0.53 -2.99 -15.34
CA GLU A 96 -0.66 -2.30 -15.82
C GLU A 96 -1.07 -1.14 -14.89
N LEU A 97 -1.04 -1.37 -13.57
CA LEU A 97 -1.40 -0.33 -12.59
C LEU A 97 -0.36 0.80 -12.54
N ILE A 98 0.93 0.48 -12.71
CA ILE A 98 2.00 1.48 -12.80
C ILE A 98 1.80 2.36 -14.04
N GLU A 99 1.40 1.80 -15.16
CA GLU A 99 1.06 2.58 -16.36
C GLU A 99 -0.13 3.51 -16.13
N LEU A 100 -1.05 3.16 -15.23
CA LEU A 100 -2.15 4.03 -14.81
C LEU A 100 -1.74 5.08 -13.77
N GLY A 101 -0.45 5.13 -13.37
CA GLY A 101 0.12 6.18 -12.53
C GLY A 101 0.04 5.93 -11.04
N VAL A 102 -0.07 4.67 -10.59
CA VAL A 102 0.04 4.32 -9.17
C VAL A 102 1.48 4.53 -8.68
N ASP A 103 1.64 4.93 -7.43
CA ASP A 103 2.94 5.16 -6.80
C ASP A 103 3.42 3.96 -5.96
N SER A 104 2.49 3.12 -5.50
CA SER A 104 2.78 1.93 -4.68
C SER A 104 1.68 0.89 -4.84
N ILE A 105 2.04 -0.39 -4.65
CA ILE A 105 1.10 -1.51 -4.66
C ILE A 105 0.93 -2.04 -3.23
N HIS A 106 -0.32 -2.17 -2.79
CA HIS A 106 -0.67 -2.84 -1.55
C HIS A 106 -0.86 -4.33 -1.79
N THR A 107 -0.13 -5.15 -1.03
CA THR A 107 -0.05 -6.60 -1.28
C THR A 107 -1.21 -7.41 -0.70
N ASN A 108 -2.16 -6.75 0.01
CA ASN A 108 -3.32 -7.40 0.61
C ASN A 108 -2.94 -8.69 1.39
N SER A 109 -3.46 -9.83 0.93
CA SER A 109 -3.22 -11.15 1.54
C SER A 109 -2.23 -12.01 0.77
N TRP A 110 -1.40 -11.43 -0.08
CA TRP A 110 -0.48 -12.18 -0.93
C TRP A 110 0.44 -13.10 -0.14
N ASN A 111 0.78 -14.21 -0.78
CA ASN A 111 1.83 -15.10 -0.31
C ASN A 111 3.18 -14.36 -0.33
N ILE A 112 4.01 -14.60 0.66
CA ILE A 112 5.33 -13.94 0.80
C ILE A 112 6.22 -14.15 -0.43
N ASN A 113 6.15 -15.32 -1.06
CA ASN A 113 6.92 -15.61 -2.28
C ASN A 113 6.48 -14.76 -3.47
N PHE A 114 5.20 -14.37 -3.52
CA PHE A 114 4.69 -13.46 -4.55
C PHE A 114 5.20 -12.04 -4.31
N ILE A 115 5.17 -11.59 -3.04
CA ILE A 115 5.67 -10.26 -2.67
C ILE A 115 7.16 -10.17 -3.01
N LYS A 116 7.95 -11.18 -2.64
CA LYS A 116 9.37 -11.26 -2.96
C LYS A 116 9.62 -11.18 -4.47
N TYR A 117 8.88 -11.96 -5.26
CA TYR A 117 9.01 -11.94 -6.72
C TYR A 117 8.72 -10.56 -7.31
N ILE A 118 7.68 -9.87 -6.84
CA ILE A 118 7.32 -8.54 -7.33
C ILE A 118 8.35 -7.49 -6.88
N SER A 119 8.93 -7.64 -5.69
CA SER A 119 9.95 -6.69 -5.19
C SER A 119 11.21 -6.65 -6.06
N GLU A 120 11.54 -7.75 -6.75
CA GLU A 120 12.68 -7.85 -7.67
C GLU A 120 12.56 -6.88 -8.87
N PHE A 121 11.34 -6.42 -9.19
CA PHE A 121 11.08 -5.41 -10.24
C PHE A 121 11.21 -3.96 -9.75
N ASN A 122 11.66 -3.72 -8.52
CA ASN A 122 11.74 -2.39 -7.90
C ASN A 122 10.38 -1.65 -7.82
N ILE A 123 9.30 -2.39 -7.78
CA ILE A 123 7.95 -1.84 -7.56
C ILE A 123 7.81 -1.51 -6.08
N PRO A 124 7.43 -0.27 -5.70
CA PRO A 124 7.18 0.07 -4.32
C PRO A 124 6.01 -0.74 -3.75
N LEU A 125 6.28 -1.58 -2.72
CA LEU A 125 5.29 -2.46 -2.12
C LEU A 125 4.97 -2.04 -0.69
N GLN A 126 3.70 -2.10 -0.33
CA GLN A 126 3.18 -1.98 1.03
C GLN A 126 2.64 -3.34 1.47
N GLY A 127 3.23 -3.91 2.53
CA GLY A 127 2.78 -5.18 3.12
C GLY A 127 1.52 -5.02 3.97
N HIS A 128 0.99 -6.16 4.47
CA HIS A 128 -0.18 -6.19 5.34
C HIS A 128 0.00 -7.26 6.42
N VAL A 129 -0.12 -6.86 7.69
CA VAL A 129 0.03 -7.74 8.87
C VAL A 129 -1.08 -7.52 9.89
N GLY A 130 -1.17 -8.41 10.86
CA GLY A 130 -2.21 -8.40 11.87
C GLY A 130 -3.47 -9.11 11.39
N PHE A 131 -4.63 -8.49 11.55
CA PHE A 131 -5.87 -9.03 11.01
C PHE A 131 -5.98 -8.72 9.52
N VAL A 132 -5.67 -9.70 8.70
CA VAL A 132 -5.87 -9.62 7.24
C VAL A 132 -7.28 -10.17 6.93
N PRO A 133 -8.27 -9.34 6.53
CA PRO A 133 -9.68 -9.77 6.39
C PRO A 133 -9.86 -11.03 5.54
N MET A 134 -9.12 -11.16 4.44
CA MET A 134 -9.18 -12.31 3.54
C MET A 134 -8.66 -13.62 4.17
N LYS A 135 -7.98 -13.53 5.30
CA LYS A 135 -7.50 -14.67 6.10
C LYS A 135 -8.35 -14.92 7.35
N SER A 136 -9.53 -14.30 7.46
CA SER A 136 -10.39 -14.39 8.65
C SER A 136 -10.81 -15.80 9.03
N THR A 137 -10.96 -16.72 8.07
CA THR A 137 -11.21 -18.15 8.34
C THR A 137 -10.09 -18.81 9.12
N TRP A 138 -8.84 -18.41 8.90
CA TRP A 138 -7.67 -18.91 9.63
C TRP A 138 -7.56 -18.30 11.03
N THR A 139 -8.03 -17.08 11.22
CA THR A 139 -8.01 -16.39 12.53
C THR A 139 -9.21 -16.75 13.40
N GLY A 140 -10.19 -17.48 12.87
CA GLY A 140 -11.42 -17.83 13.59
C GLY A 140 -12.43 -16.67 13.64
N GLY A 141 -12.56 -15.92 12.54
CA GLY A 141 -13.46 -14.79 12.38
C GLY A 141 -12.77 -13.43 12.51
N VAL A 142 -13.59 -12.37 12.55
CA VAL A 142 -13.13 -10.98 12.69
C VAL A 142 -12.79 -10.71 14.16
N LYS A 143 -11.51 -10.57 14.46
CA LYS A 143 -11.03 -10.30 15.82
C LYS A 143 -9.63 -9.70 15.80
N PRO A 144 -9.22 -8.96 16.86
CA PRO A 144 -7.84 -8.51 17.02
C PRO A 144 -6.86 -9.69 17.07
N VAL A 145 -5.71 -9.54 16.43
CA VAL A 145 -4.59 -10.50 16.37
C VAL A 145 -3.41 -9.94 17.15
N GLY A 146 -2.59 -10.80 17.74
CA GLY A 146 -1.42 -10.38 18.53
C GLY A 146 -1.64 -10.38 20.05
N LYS A 147 -2.77 -10.89 20.54
CA LYS A 147 -3.09 -10.91 21.99
C LYS A 147 -2.23 -11.87 22.80
N THR A 148 -1.64 -12.87 22.18
CA THR A 148 -0.73 -13.80 22.82
C THR A 148 0.72 -13.53 22.42
N LEU A 149 1.66 -13.89 23.29
CA LEU A 149 3.10 -13.74 22.97
C LEU A 149 3.47 -14.42 21.66
N LYS A 150 2.91 -15.60 21.38
CA LYS A 150 3.14 -16.33 20.12
C LYS A 150 2.66 -15.54 18.90
N GLU A 151 1.48 -14.93 18.97
CA GLU A 151 0.94 -14.10 17.89
C GLU A 151 1.73 -12.81 17.71
N ALA A 152 2.13 -12.15 18.81
CA ALA A 152 2.93 -10.93 18.78
C ALA A 152 4.31 -11.18 18.13
N ILE A 153 5.00 -12.28 18.51
CA ILE A 153 6.27 -12.68 17.89
C ILE A 153 6.07 -12.92 16.38
N LYS A 154 5.00 -13.63 16.00
CA LYS A 154 4.72 -13.91 14.58
C LYS A 154 4.49 -12.62 13.78
N ILE A 155 3.76 -11.63 14.32
CA ILE A 155 3.57 -10.34 13.67
C ILE A 155 4.91 -9.61 13.50
N TYR A 156 5.75 -9.60 14.54
CA TYR A 156 7.10 -9.01 14.47
C TYR A 156 7.94 -9.66 13.36
N GLU A 157 7.97 -10.99 13.30
CA GLU A 157 8.69 -11.75 12.28
C GLU A 157 8.17 -11.43 10.88
N ASP A 158 6.84 -11.37 10.70
CA ASP A 158 6.21 -11.02 9.41
C ASP A 158 6.59 -9.61 8.96
N ILE A 159 6.60 -8.63 9.87
CA ILE A 159 7.04 -7.26 9.57
C ILE A 159 8.52 -7.27 9.14
N LYS A 160 9.39 -7.98 9.88
CA LYS A 160 10.81 -8.06 9.54
C LYS A 160 11.05 -8.75 8.20
N GLU A 161 10.28 -9.79 7.88
CA GLU A 161 10.37 -10.45 6.59
C GLU A 161 9.95 -9.52 5.45
N LEU A 162 8.82 -8.79 5.59
CA LEU A 162 8.37 -7.79 4.63
C LEU A 162 9.41 -6.66 4.42
N GLU A 163 10.01 -6.17 5.51
CA GLU A 163 11.09 -5.18 5.43
C GLU A 163 12.30 -5.72 4.66
N ASN A 164 12.73 -6.95 4.95
CA ASN A 164 13.90 -7.58 4.33
C ASN A 164 13.72 -7.83 2.83
N ILE A 165 12.49 -8.09 2.37
CA ILE A 165 12.19 -8.26 0.93
C ILE A 165 11.91 -6.94 0.21
N GLY A 166 11.99 -5.79 0.89
CA GLY A 166 11.96 -4.47 0.29
C GLY A 166 10.60 -3.77 0.31
N CYS A 167 9.62 -4.21 1.11
CA CYS A 167 8.43 -3.41 1.36
C CYS A 167 8.82 -2.11 2.06
N TRP A 168 8.37 -0.97 1.53
CA TRP A 168 8.67 0.35 2.11
C TRP A 168 7.79 0.69 3.31
N ALA A 169 6.64 0.04 3.44
CA ALA A 169 5.68 0.20 4.53
C ALA A 169 4.88 -1.10 4.76
N VAL A 170 4.20 -1.16 5.89
CA VAL A 170 3.20 -2.20 6.19
C VAL A 170 1.93 -1.55 6.72
N GLU A 171 0.79 -2.09 6.34
CA GLU A 171 -0.48 -1.87 7.01
C GLU A 171 -0.54 -2.82 8.21
N VAL A 172 -0.88 -2.27 9.38
CA VAL A 172 -0.98 -3.01 10.64
C VAL A 172 -2.42 -2.93 11.10
N GLU A 173 -3.19 -3.99 10.87
CA GLU A 173 -4.63 -3.99 11.10
C GLU A 173 -5.01 -4.76 12.37
N CYS A 174 -5.87 -4.14 13.19
CA CYS A 174 -6.48 -4.74 14.38
C CYS A 174 -5.48 -5.46 15.32
N ILE A 175 -4.34 -4.83 15.58
CA ILE A 175 -3.38 -5.26 16.60
C ILE A 175 -3.61 -4.41 17.86
N PRO A 176 -3.59 -5.01 19.08
CA PRO A 176 -3.67 -4.25 20.33
C PRO A 176 -2.54 -3.21 20.43
N ALA A 177 -2.87 -2.00 20.92
CA ALA A 177 -1.92 -0.88 20.96
C ALA A 177 -0.71 -1.12 21.88
N ASP A 178 -0.84 -1.99 22.86
CA ASP A 178 0.23 -2.41 23.77
C ASP A 178 1.23 -3.41 23.17
N ILE A 179 0.95 -3.90 21.95
CA ILE A 179 1.83 -4.80 21.19
C ILE A 179 2.61 -4.02 20.10
N LEU A 180 2.13 -2.85 19.70
CA LEU A 180 2.76 -1.99 18.71
C LEU A 180 3.82 -1.08 19.31
#